data_9531ad22adb2b3e99989aba95ba718ef
#
_entry.id   9531ad22adb2b3e99989aba95ba718ef
#
_cell.length_a   1.000
_cell.length_b   1.000
_cell.length_c   1.000
_cell.angle_alpha   90.00
_cell.angle_beta   90.00
_cell.angle_gamma   90.00
#
_symmetry.space_group_name_H-M   'P 1'
#
loop_
_entity.id
_entity.type
_entity.pdbx_description
1 polymer ?
#
loop_
_entity_poly.entity_id
_entity_poly.type
_entity_poly.pdbx_seq_one_letter_code
_entity_poly.pdbx_strand_id
1 'polypeptide(L)'
;AAVRRAIAAALTAPAPHHSEPWRFVVLETAAARTALLDAMREAWAADLRGDGFTPEQIARRLRRGDVLRNAPLIIVPCLVTDAAHHYPDERRNRSEQAMFTVSMGAAVQNLLVALAVDGLGSAWISSTLFCQDVAARVMDLPDGWRPMGGIAVGHPAEQARPRPPRDPAN
;
A
#
# COMPACT_ATOMS: atom_id res chain seq x y z
N ALA A 1 18.95 -5.11 -5.16
CA ALA A 1 19.53 -3.78 -5.48
C ALA A 1 18.44 -2.80 -5.94
N ALA A 2 17.62 -3.11 -6.96
CA ALA A 2 16.58 -2.22 -7.52
C ALA A 2 15.56 -1.74 -6.47
N VAL A 3 14.99 -2.63 -5.67
CA VAL A 3 14.02 -2.29 -4.61
C VAL A 3 14.60 -1.26 -3.61
N ARG A 4 15.87 -1.40 -3.23
CA ARG A 4 16.51 -0.42 -2.32
C ARG A 4 16.64 0.95 -2.96
N ARG A 5 16.97 1.04 -4.27
CA ARG A 5 17.00 2.32 -5.00
C ARG A 5 15.61 2.94 -5.09
N ALA A 6 14.59 2.13 -5.36
CA ALA A 6 13.21 2.60 -5.44
C ALA A 6 12.71 3.12 -4.07
N ILE A 7 13.05 2.46 -2.97
CA ILE A 7 12.76 2.96 -1.62
C ILE A 7 13.51 4.27 -1.37
N ALA A 8 14.80 4.37 -1.75
CA ALA A 8 15.54 5.61 -1.61
C ALA A 8 14.90 6.77 -2.41
N ALA A 9 14.38 6.50 -3.62
CA ALA A 9 13.63 7.49 -4.38
C ALA A 9 12.31 7.88 -3.68
N ALA A 10 11.61 6.92 -3.06
CA ALA A 10 10.40 7.21 -2.28
C ALA A 10 10.67 8.19 -1.12
N LEU A 11 11.81 8.05 -0.45
CA LEU A 11 12.20 8.89 0.70
C LEU A 11 12.51 10.36 0.30
N THR A 12 12.55 10.69 -0.99
CA THR A 12 12.72 12.08 -1.45
C THR A 12 11.38 12.83 -1.63
N ALA A 13 10.27 12.19 -1.34
CA ALA A 13 8.95 12.82 -1.45
C ALA A 13 8.81 14.01 -0.49
N PRO A 14 8.00 15.02 -0.81
CA PRO A 14 7.72 16.11 0.13
C PRO A 14 6.93 15.62 1.34
N ALA A 15 7.27 16.08 2.53
CA ALA A 15 6.60 15.71 3.75
C ALA A 15 6.26 16.93 4.64
N PRO A 16 5.14 16.89 5.36
CA PRO A 16 4.79 17.92 6.32
C PRO A 16 5.88 18.06 7.38
N HIS A 17 6.17 19.29 7.80
CA HIS A 17 7.07 19.62 8.91
C HIS A 17 8.50 19.06 8.76
N HIS A 18 8.96 18.83 7.52
CA HIS A 18 10.23 18.15 7.24
C HIS A 18 10.35 16.78 7.95
N SER A 19 9.22 16.15 8.22
CA SER A 19 9.16 14.80 8.79
C SER A 19 9.49 13.74 7.74
N GLU A 20 9.73 12.52 8.21
CA GLU A 20 9.89 11.35 7.35
C GLU A 20 8.81 10.32 7.70
N PRO A 21 7.53 10.54 7.28
CA PRO A 21 6.40 9.78 7.78
C PRO A 21 6.25 8.41 7.09
N TRP A 22 7.26 7.94 6.40
CA TRP A 22 7.23 6.70 5.64
C TRP A 22 8.07 5.60 6.28
N ARG A 23 7.53 4.40 6.25
CA ARG A 23 8.28 3.15 6.43
C ARG A 23 7.85 2.19 5.34
N PHE A 24 8.75 1.33 4.92
CA PHE A 24 8.49 0.34 3.88
C PHE A 24 8.87 -1.04 4.39
N VAL A 25 7.89 -1.90 4.55
CA VAL A 25 8.10 -3.31 4.91
C VAL A 25 8.21 -4.12 3.64
N VAL A 26 9.29 -4.88 3.48
CA VAL A 26 9.54 -5.70 2.29
C VAL A 26 9.34 -7.17 2.64
N LEU A 27 8.31 -7.77 2.07
CA LEU A 27 7.98 -9.18 2.27
C LEU A 27 8.66 -10.04 1.20
N GLU A 28 9.86 -10.48 1.50
CA GLU A 28 10.69 -11.24 0.57
C GLU A 28 10.32 -12.74 0.52
N THR A 29 9.90 -13.31 1.65
CA THR A 29 9.59 -14.75 1.73
C THR A 29 8.15 -15.05 1.31
N ALA A 30 7.95 -16.21 0.69
CA ALA A 30 6.61 -16.68 0.34
C ALA A 30 5.72 -16.84 1.59
N ALA A 31 6.30 -17.29 2.70
CA ALA A 31 5.58 -17.46 3.96
C ALA A 31 5.02 -16.14 4.50
N ALA A 32 5.83 -15.06 4.53
CA ALA A 32 5.40 -13.75 5.00
C ALA A 32 4.30 -13.17 4.09
N ARG A 33 4.45 -13.29 2.77
CA ARG A 33 3.41 -12.84 1.82
C ARG A 33 2.11 -13.59 2.00
N THR A 34 2.18 -14.93 2.10
CA THR A 34 1.01 -15.78 2.31
C THR A 34 0.30 -15.45 3.61
N ALA A 35 1.04 -15.32 4.72
CA ALA A 35 0.46 -14.99 6.02
C ALA A 35 -0.33 -13.67 5.98
N LEU A 36 0.24 -12.61 5.39
CA LEU A 36 -0.45 -11.33 5.22
C LEU A 36 -1.72 -11.47 4.37
N LEU A 37 -1.59 -12.07 3.19
CA LEU A 37 -2.68 -12.14 2.23
C LEU A 37 -3.82 -13.04 2.68
N ASP A 38 -3.53 -14.11 3.42
CA ASP A 38 -4.56 -14.98 3.97
C ASP A 38 -5.32 -14.28 5.11
N ALA A 39 -4.63 -13.56 5.99
CA ALA A 39 -5.28 -12.79 7.05
C ALA A 39 -6.16 -11.65 6.48
N MET A 40 -5.68 -10.92 5.49
CA MET A 40 -6.47 -9.89 4.79
C MET A 40 -7.68 -10.49 4.08
N ARG A 41 -7.54 -11.66 3.46
CA ARG A 41 -8.63 -12.39 2.80
C ARG A 41 -9.71 -12.79 3.81
N GLU A 42 -9.31 -13.28 4.99
CA GLU A 42 -10.25 -13.68 6.03
C GLU A 42 -10.99 -12.46 6.60
N ALA A 43 -10.29 -11.35 6.86
CA ALA A 43 -10.92 -10.10 7.27
C ALA A 43 -11.97 -9.63 6.26
N TRP A 44 -11.61 -9.59 4.98
CA TRP A 44 -12.54 -9.20 3.93
C TRP A 44 -13.73 -10.17 3.78
N ALA A 45 -13.49 -11.47 3.93
CA ALA A 45 -14.56 -12.46 3.92
C ALA A 45 -15.53 -12.26 5.10
N ALA A 46 -15.03 -11.86 6.28
CA ALA A 46 -15.84 -11.55 7.43
C ALA A 46 -16.74 -10.32 7.19
N ASP A 47 -16.18 -9.25 6.63
CA ASP A 47 -16.94 -8.05 6.25
C ASP A 47 -18.05 -8.39 5.26
N LEU A 48 -17.74 -9.14 4.20
CA LEU A 48 -18.72 -9.54 3.19
C LEU A 48 -19.84 -10.44 3.79
N ARG A 49 -19.51 -11.29 4.76
CA ARG A 49 -20.54 -12.05 5.50
C ARG A 49 -21.45 -11.12 6.32
N GLY A 50 -20.86 -10.13 6.99
CA GLY A 50 -21.58 -9.10 7.72
C GLY A 50 -22.52 -8.27 6.84
N ASP A 51 -22.10 -8.00 5.60
CA ASP A 51 -22.90 -7.31 4.56
C ASP A 51 -24.01 -8.20 3.94
N GLY A 52 -24.11 -9.47 4.33
CA GLY A 52 -25.14 -10.41 3.85
C GLY A 52 -24.87 -11.04 2.50
N PHE A 53 -23.62 -11.05 2.00
CA PHE A 53 -23.26 -11.76 0.77
C PHE A 53 -23.30 -13.27 0.94
N THR A 54 -23.77 -14.00 -0.10
CA THR A 54 -23.75 -15.47 -0.09
C THR A 54 -22.32 -16.01 -0.22
N PRO A 55 -22.07 -17.28 0.19
CA PRO A 55 -20.75 -17.90 0.03
C PRO A 55 -20.20 -17.85 -1.39
N GLU A 56 -21.05 -18.04 -2.42
CA GLU A 56 -20.67 -18.00 -3.82
C GLU A 56 -20.28 -16.59 -4.26
N GLN A 57 -21.01 -15.58 -3.80
CA GLN A 57 -20.70 -14.16 -4.04
C GLN A 57 -19.37 -13.76 -3.39
N ILE A 58 -19.13 -14.22 -2.15
CA ILE A 58 -17.87 -14.01 -1.44
C ILE A 58 -16.72 -14.67 -2.20
N ALA A 59 -16.83 -15.95 -2.54
CA ALA A 59 -15.80 -16.67 -3.29
C ALA A 59 -15.43 -15.96 -4.61
N ARG A 60 -16.43 -15.42 -5.33
CA ARG A 60 -16.21 -14.65 -6.57
C ARG A 60 -15.44 -13.35 -6.34
N ARG A 61 -15.74 -12.62 -5.24
CA ARG A 61 -15.06 -11.37 -4.91
C ARG A 61 -13.61 -11.59 -4.47
N LEU A 62 -13.37 -12.62 -3.69
CA LEU A 62 -12.05 -12.95 -3.15
C LEU A 62 -11.01 -13.35 -4.22
N ARG A 63 -11.46 -13.73 -5.44
CA ARG A 63 -10.54 -13.99 -6.57
C ARG A 63 -9.84 -12.75 -7.11
N ARG A 64 -10.29 -11.54 -6.76
CA ARG A 64 -9.68 -10.28 -7.22
C ARG A 64 -8.32 -9.98 -6.58
N GLY A 65 -7.90 -10.75 -5.56
CA GLY A 65 -6.62 -10.58 -4.86
C GLY A 65 -5.39 -11.18 -5.55
N ASP A 66 -5.52 -11.75 -6.75
CA ASP A 66 -4.48 -12.55 -7.39
C ASP A 66 -3.21 -11.75 -7.75
N VAL A 67 -3.33 -10.44 -8.01
CA VAL A 67 -2.17 -9.59 -8.34
C VAL A 67 -1.12 -9.58 -7.23
N LEU A 68 -1.55 -9.40 -5.97
CA LEU A 68 -0.64 -9.47 -4.82
C LEU A 68 -0.16 -10.91 -4.57
N ARG A 69 -1.06 -11.89 -4.71
CA ARG A 69 -0.76 -13.30 -4.43
C ARG A 69 0.29 -13.87 -5.38
N ASN A 70 0.26 -13.47 -6.64
CA ASN A 70 1.18 -13.94 -7.66
C ASN A 70 2.49 -13.13 -7.73
N ALA A 71 2.60 -12.03 -6.99
CA ALA A 71 3.80 -11.21 -6.97
C ALA A 71 4.95 -11.92 -6.24
N PRO A 72 6.16 -11.95 -6.82
CA PRO A 72 7.34 -12.52 -6.17
C PRO A 72 7.79 -11.70 -4.96
N LEU A 73 7.42 -10.42 -4.90
CA LEU A 73 7.74 -9.51 -3.81
C LEU A 73 6.54 -8.59 -3.53
N ILE A 74 6.30 -8.31 -2.25
CA ILE A 74 5.34 -7.30 -1.81
C ILE A 74 6.07 -6.26 -0.96
N ILE A 75 5.83 -4.98 -1.26
CA ILE A 75 6.26 -3.87 -0.41
C ILE A 75 5.00 -3.28 0.24
N VAL A 76 4.99 -3.16 1.56
CA VAL A 76 3.90 -2.53 2.31
C VAL A 76 4.36 -1.15 2.78
N PRO A 77 3.84 -0.05 2.18
CA PRO A 77 4.08 1.28 2.68
C PRO A 77 3.31 1.48 3.98
N CYS A 78 3.98 1.97 5.02
CA CYS A 78 3.40 2.26 6.33
C CYS A 78 3.55 3.74 6.65
N LEU A 79 2.44 4.38 6.99
CA LEU A 79 2.40 5.77 7.42
C LEU A 79 2.65 5.84 8.93
N VAL A 80 3.58 6.72 9.33
CA VAL A 80 3.89 7.04 10.73
C VAL A 80 3.63 8.53 10.95
N THR A 81 2.84 8.87 11.97
CA THR A 81 2.40 10.24 12.20
C THR A 81 2.89 10.81 13.53
N ASP A 82 4.01 10.30 14.06
CA ASP A 82 4.56 10.73 15.35
C ASP A 82 4.96 12.21 15.37
N ALA A 83 5.31 12.75 14.19
CA ALA A 83 5.64 14.16 14.01
C ALA A 83 4.42 15.05 13.67
N ALA A 84 3.21 14.49 13.68
CA ALA A 84 2.00 15.27 13.41
C ALA A 84 1.66 16.19 14.58
N HIS A 85 1.23 17.41 14.26
CA HIS A 85 0.77 18.35 15.28
C HIS A 85 -0.61 17.93 15.80
N HIS A 86 -0.84 18.16 17.07
CA HIS A 86 -2.13 18.02 17.72
C HIS A 86 -2.81 19.35 17.93
N TYR A 87 -4.02 19.48 17.42
CA TYR A 87 -4.82 20.69 17.54
C TYR A 87 -6.01 20.47 18.47
N PRO A 88 -6.52 21.54 19.13
CA PRO A 88 -7.69 21.45 19.99
C PRO A 88 -8.99 21.08 19.25
N ASP A 89 -9.05 21.26 17.93
CA ASP A 89 -10.23 20.99 17.12
C ASP A 89 -10.01 19.90 16.08
N GLU A 90 -11.06 19.15 15.82
CA GLU A 90 -11.06 18.02 14.89
C GLU A 90 -10.83 18.43 13.43
N ARG A 91 -11.26 19.63 13.02
CA ARG A 91 -11.06 20.12 11.64
C ARG A 91 -9.58 20.23 11.30
N ARG A 92 -8.76 20.83 12.20
CA ARG A 92 -7.30 20.94 11.98
C ARG A 92 -6.62 19.58 12.09
N ASN A 93 -7.02 18.71 13.02
CA ASN A 93 -6.48 17.37 13.14
C ASN A 93 -6.73 16.54 11.87
N ARG A 94 -7.93 16.64 11.27
CA ARG A 94 -8.23 15.99 9.98
C ARG A 94 -7.36 16.53 8.84
N SER A 95 -7.14 17.85 8.79
CA SER A 95 -6.27 18.46 7.77
C SER A 95 -4.84 17.99 7.91
N GLU A 96 -4.35 17.92 9.14
CA GLU A 96 -3.02 17.38 9.45
C GLU A 96 -2.86 15.93 8.96
N GLN A 97 -3.79 15.05 9.32
CA GLN A 97 -3.79 13.66 8.86
C GLN A 97 -3.87 13.55 7.33
N ALA A 98 -4.62 14.44 6.68
CA ALA A 98 -4.71 14.48 5.22
C ALA A 98 -3.36 14.83 4.57
N MET A 99 -2.62 15.82 5.10
CA MET A 99 -1.29 16.19 4.60
C MET A 99 -0.31 15.00 4.65
N PHE A 100 -0.28 14.27 5.77
CA PHE A 100 0.55 13.08 5.92
C PHE A 100 0.15 11.98 4.93
N THR A 101 -1.15 11.77 4.74
CA THR A 101 -1.67 10.78 3.77
C THR A 101 -1.31 11.14 2.34
N VAL A 102 -1.42 12.42 1.96
CA VAL A 102 -1.02 12.90 0.62
C VAL A 102 0.49 12.70 0.40
N SER A 103 1.30 12.99 1.41
CA SER A 103 2.74 12.77 1.38
C SER A 103 3.10 11.29 1.16
N MET A 104 2.39 10.37 1.81
CA MET A 104 2.56 8.93 1.57
C MET A 104 2.25 8.58 0.10
N GLY A 105 1.20 9.15 -0.48
CA GLY A 105 0.88 8.95 -1.89
C GLY A 105 2.01 9.42 -2.83
N ALA A 106 2.64 10.55 -2.53
CA ALA A 106 3.80 11.05 -3.28
C ALA A 106 5.01 10.10 -3.17
N ALA A 107 5.30 9.60 -1.96
CA ALA A 107 6.38 8.63 -1.74
C ALA A 107 6.14 7.32 -2.50
N VAL A 108 4.91 6.79 -2.45
CA VAL A 108 4.56 5.59 -3.21
C VAL A 108 4.69 5.83 -4.71
N GLN A 109 4.26 6.99 -5.24
CA GLN A 109 4.41 7.31 -6.67
C GLN A 109 5.89 7.34 -7.08
N ASN A 110 6.77 7.97 -6.28
CA ASN A 110 8.21 7.96 -6.54
C ASN A 110 8.77 6.53 -6.59
N LEU A 111 8.34 5.67 -5.66
CA LEU A 111 8.73 4.26 -5.64
C LEU A 111 8.31 3.52 -6.90
N LEU A 112 7.05 3.69 -7.35
CA LEU A 112 6.53 3.03 -8.55
C LEU A 112 7.29 3.47 -9.80
N VAL A 113 7.59 4.78 -9.93
CA VAL A 113 8.38 5.33 -11.05
C VAL A 113 9.80 4.77 -11.04
N ALA A 114 10.46 4.75 -9.89
CA ALA A 114 11.83 4.21 -9.79
C ALA A 114 11.88 2.70 -10.10
N LEU A 115 10.89 1.91 -9.68
CA LEU A 115 10.78 0.50 -10.07
C LEU A 115 10.64 0.35 -11.59
N ALA A 116 9.81 1.19 -12.23
CA ALA A 116 9.62 1.18 -13.67
C ALA A 116 10.90 1.53 -14.43
N VAL A 117 11.69 2.51 -13.96
CA VAL A 117 13.00 2.86 -14.52
C VAL A 117 13.99 1.69 -14.47
N ASP A 118 13.91 0.88 -13.41
CA ASP A 118 14.71 -0.35 -13.25
C ASP A 118 14.12 -1.56 -14.03
N GLY A 119 13.08 -1.37 -14.86
CA GLY A 119 12.46 -2.42 -15.67
C GLY A 119 11.56 -3.38 -14.87
N LEU A 120 11.16 -3.00 -13.66
CA LEU A 120 10.24 -3.79 -12.84
C LEU A 120 8.80 -3.33 -13.03
N GLY A 121 7.89 -4.28 -13.10
CA GLY A 121 6.45 -4.03 -13.00
C GLY A 121 6.03 -3.87 -11.54
N SER A 122 5.09 -2.96 -11.29
CA SER A 122 4.53 -2.77 -9.95
C SER A 122 3.07 -2.34 -10.01
N ALA A 123 2.31 -2.71 -8.95
CA ALA A 123 0.92 -2.30 -8.78
C ALA A 123 0.62 -2.01 -7.31
N TRP A 124 0.14 -0.82 -7.01
CA TRP A 124 -0.29 -0.45 -5.66
C TRP A 124 -1.76 -0.81 -5.45
N ILE A 125 -2.03 -1.70 -4.51
CA ILE A 125 -3.35 -2.21 -4.15
C ILE A 125 -3.70 -1.71 -2.75
N SER A 126 -4.78 -0.93 -2.63
CA SER A 126 -5.13 -0.22 -1.39
C SER A 126 -5.97 -1.07 -0.41
N SER A 127 -6.19 -2.36 -0.66
CA SER A 127 -7.05 -3.22 0.18
C SER A 127 -6.64 -3.31 1.66
N THR A 128 -5.35 -3.13 1.96
CA THR A 128 -4.84 -3.08 3.34
C THR A 128 -5.47 -1.96 4.18
N LEU A 129 -5.95 -0.87 3.55
CA LEU A 129 -6.63 0.22 4.26
C LEU A 129 -7.90 -0.23 4.99
N PHE A 130 -8.54 -1.29 4.52
CA PHE A 130 -9.77 -1.84 5.12
C PHE A 130 -9.52 -2.81 6.28
N CYS A 131 -8.26 -3.21 6.50
CA CYS A 131 -7.87 -4.17 7.54
C CYS A 131 -6.48 -3.85 8.11
N GLN A 132 -6.22 -2.56 8.38
CA GLN A 132 -4.90 -2.07 8.83
C GLN A 132 -4.41 -2.76 10.11
N ASP A 133 -5.31 -2.97 11.08
CA ASP A 133 -5.02 -3.64 12.34
C ASP A 133 -4.64 -5.12 12.16
N VAL A 134 -5.33 -5.82 11.25
CA VAL A 134 -5.02 -7.21 10.89
C VAL A 134 -3.65 -7.28 10.22
N ALA A 135 -3.39 -6.41 9.25
CA ALA A 135 -2.12 -6.36 8.54
C ALA A 135 -0.95 -6.00 9.48
N ALA A 136 -1.13 -5.00 10.36
CA ALA A 136 -0.12 -4.61 11.32
C ALA A 136 0.24 -5.76 12.28
N ARG A 137 -0.77 -6.45 12.81
CA ARG A 137 -0.58 -7.59 13.72
C ARG A 137 0.17 -8.75 13.06
N VAL A 138 -0.21 -9.12 11.84
CA VAL A 138 0.43 -10.24 11.12
C VAL A 138 1.88 -9.96 10.76
N MET A 139 2.20 -8.70 10.47
CA MET A 139 3.56 -8.27 10.15
C MET A 139 4.38 -7.89 11.39
N ASP A 140 3.80 -7.99 12.60
CA ASP A 140 4.44 -7.58 13.86
C ASP A 140 4.99 -6.15 13.78
N LEU A 141 4.16 -5.21 13.29
CA LEU A 141 4.58 -3.83 13.14
C LEU A 141 4.61 -3.10 14.49
N PRO A 142 5.53 -2.15 14.66
CA PRO A 142 5.53 -1.26 15.81
C PRO A 142 4.20 -0.48 15.91
N ASP A 143 3.83 -0.11 17.14
CA ASP A 143 2.70 0.77 17.38
C ASP A 143 2.80 2.06 16.57
N GLY A 144 1.67 2.53 16.08
CA GLY A 144 1.60 3.75 15.25
C GLY A 144 1.94 3.57 13.77
N TRP A 145 2.48 2.42 13.35
CA TRP A 145 2.69 2.14 11.94
C TRP A 145 1.39 1.70 11.27
N ARG A 146 0.90 2.50 10.33
CA ARG A 146 -0.36 2.24 9.63
C ARG A 146 -0.10 1.75 8.21
N PRO A 147 -0.36 0.48 7.87
CA PRO A 147 -0.24 -0.04 6.51
C PRO A 147 -1.17 0.68 5.53
N MET A 148 -0.64 1.20 4.42
CA MET A 148 -1.34 2.05 3.46
C MET A 148 -1.55 1.37 2.10
N GLY A 149 -1.46 0.06 2.05
CA GLY A 149 -1.62 -0.75 0.86
C GLY A 149 -0.57 -1.84 0.76
N GLY A 150 -0.65 -2.61 -0.32
CA GLY A 150 0.38 -3.57 -0.72
C GLY A 150 0.83 -3.25 -2.14
N ILE A 151 2.12 -3.19 -2.38
CA ILE A 151 2.69 -2.97 -3.70
C ILE A 151 3.24 -4.31 -4.20
N ALA A 152 2.57 -4.89 -5.20
CA ALA A 152 3.08 -6.03 -5.95
C ALA A 152 4.28 -5.58 -6.79
N VAL A 153 5.38 -6.31 -6.74
CA VAL A 153 6.60 -6.01 -7.52
C VAL A 153 7.12 -7.29 -8.16
N GLY A 154 7.48 -7.21 -9.44
CA GLY A 154 8.05 -8.34 -10.18
C GLY A 154 8.51 -7.94 -11.56
N HIS A 155 9.09 -8.87 -12.31
CA HIS A 155 9.33 -8.67 -13.73
C HIS A 155 7.99 -8.76 -14.47
N PRO A 156 7.67 -7.80 -15.37
CA PRO A 156 6.43 -7.84 -16.14
C PRO A 156 6.46 -9.04 -17.10
N ALA A 157 5.37 -9.83 -17.11
CA ALA A 157 5.21 -10.95 -18.04
C ALA A 157 5.00 -10.47 -19.49
N GLU A 158 4.41 -9.28 -19.64
CA GLU A 158 4.15 -8.62 -20.92
C GLU A 158 4.54 -7.14 -20.82
N GLN A 159 4.90 -6.55 -21.93
CA GLN A 159 5.10 -5.09 -21.98
C GLN A 159 3.79 -4.36 -21.68
N ALA A 160 3.86 -3.38 -20.78
CA ALA A 160 2.72 -2.54 -20.50
C ALA A 160 2.22 -1.86 -21.78
N ARG A 161 0.93 -1.96 -22.06
CA ARG A 161 0.33 -1.22 -23.18
C ARG A 161 0.39 0.27 -22.87
N PRO A 162 0.92 1.10 -23.80
CA PRO A 162 0.89 2.53 -23.62
C PRO A 162 -0.55 3.02 -23.40
N ARG A 163 -0.74 3.84 -22.39
CA ARG A 163 -2.02 4.54 -22.25
C ARG A 163 -2.05 5.69 -23.24
N PRO A 164 -3.18 5.93 -23.94
CA PRO A 164 -3.29 7.12 -24.77
C PRO A 164 -3.05 8.37 -23.91
N PRO A 165 -2.33 9.37 -24.43
CA PRO A 165 -2.14 10.62 -23.72
C PRO A 165 -3.51 11.24 -23.40
N ARG A 166 -3.68 11.74 -22.19
CA ARG A 166 -4.86 12.52 -21.80
C ARG A 166 -4.56 13.97 -22.05
N ASP A 167 -5.56 14.70 -22.54
CA ASP A 167 -5.45 16.16 -22.66
C ASP A 167 -5.36 16.75 -21.23
N PRO A 168 -4.29 17.50 -20.91
CA PRO A 168 -4.16 18.14 -19.60
C PRO A 168 -5.24 19.17 -19.31
N ALA A 169 -5.97 19.64 -20.33
CA ALA A 169 -7.06 20.61 -20.21
C ALA A 169 -8.42 19.99 -19.82
N ASN A 170 -8.49 18.64 -19.70
CA ASN A 170 -9.72 17.92 -19.33
C ASN A 170 -9.63 17.30 -17.93
#